data_d1e8869b6293269d89cb6756fbaa1ef2
#
_entry.id   d1e8869b6293269d89cb6756fbaa1ef2
#
_cell.length_a   1.000
_cell.length_b   1.000
_cell.length_c   1.000
_cell.angle_alpha   90.00
_cell.angle_beta   90.00
_cell.angle_gamma   90.00
#
_symmetry.space_group_name_H-M   'P 1'
#
loop_
_entity.id
_entity.type
_entity.pdbx_description
1 polymer ?
#
loop_
_entity_poly.entity_id
_entity_poly.type
_entity_poly.pdbx_seq_one_letter_code
_entity_poly.pdbx_strand_id
1 'polypeptide(L)'
;IQFVESAGGDLRPRGAMSAGAMGHFAESGRQFYEITELSKLNIPTVTVTFGTATAGGAYQPGMSDYNIFVKDQADVALAGPPLVQMATGEISSREDIGGAKMHAEKSGLAEYLADDDLDGIRIAREVMSHLNWVKEGNEPRFSIKPPLYDQEDLLGIVEPSLKTPFDIREIIGRIADGSQFEEFKPLFGPTLICGFISIHGYPVGILGNNGMLFPDASQKAAHFIQLCNKRNIPLVFLQNITGFMVGKDYEQDGSIKKGAQMLNAVSNSNVPHLTVIIGNSYGAGTYAMSGREFGNSFTFLWPTAKIAVMGGEVIAGVMSIVRRGQAARKGIKFDEKADAEIVKNQQIGHDKASVALKATSVLSDDGIIDPRDTRNILGMCLSIVNNKEVKGSEGFGVFRL
;
A
#
# COMPACT_ATOMS: atom_id res chain seq x y z
N ILE A 1 0.67 6.22 -16.38
CA ILE A 1 2.01 6.75 -16.69
C ILE A 1 3.02 6.00 -15.86
N GLN A 2 4.10 5.53 -16.51
CA GLN A 2 5.23 4.86 -15.86
C GLN A 2 6.46 5.76 -15.93
N PHE A 3 7.17 5.90 -14.82
CA PHE A 3 8.47 6.56 -14.74
C PHE A 3 9.54 5.48 -14.67
N VAL A 4 10.40 5.43 -15.68
CA VAL A 4 11.31 4.30 -15.87
C VAL A 4 12.77 4.72 -15.69
N GLU A 5 13.42 4.00 -14.78
CA GLU A 5 14.86 3.93 -14.60
C GLU A 5 15.20 2.57 -14.01
N SER A 6 15.93 1.72 -14.74
CA SER A 6 16.24 0.36 -14.33
C SER A 6 17.54 -0.14 -14.96
N ALA A 7 18.56 -0.37 -14.17
CA ALA A 7 19.84 -0.92 -14.63
C ALA A 7 19.80 -2.42 -14.97
N GLY A 8 18.63 -3.07 -14.89
CA GLY A 8 18.49 -4.52 -15.01
C GLY A 8 18.80 -5.26 -13.72
N GLY A 9 19.05 -6.57 -13.81
CA GLY A 9 19.33 -7.41 -12.65
C GLY A 9 20.69 -7.12 -12.02
N ASP A 10 20.77 -7.10 -10.69
CA ASP A 10 22.05 -7.00 -9.96
C ASP A 10 22.82 -8.32 -10.05
N LEU A 11 23.87 -8.33 -10.86
CA LEU A 11 24.72 -9.50 -11.08
C LEU A 11 25.80 -9.69 -10.01
N ARG A 12 25.94 -8.80 -9.05
CA ARG A 12 26.93 -8.92 -7.97
C ARG A 12 26.59 -10.10 -7.06
N PRO A 13 27.58 -10.90 -6.63
CA PRO A 13 27.36 -11.98 -5.70
C PRO A 13 26.85 -11.44 -4.36
N ARG A 14 25.56 -11.52 -4.12
CA ARG A 14 24.99 -11.42 -2.77
C ARG A 14 24.85 -12.83 -2.27
N GLY A 15 25.41 -13.10 -1.07
CA GLY A 15 25.53 -14.42 -0.49
C GLY A 15 24.31 -15.33 -0.74
N ALA A 16 24.58 -16.50 -1.28
CA ALA A 16 23.66 -17.53 -1.73
C ALA A 16 22.48 -16.99 -2.53
N MET A 17 22.52 -17.12 -3.85
CA MET A 17 21.31 -17.07 -4.67
C MET A 17 20.34 -18.10 -4.09
N SER A 18 19.54 -17.67 -3.13
CA SER A 18 18.53 -18.52 -2.50
C SER A 18 17.51 -18.93 -3.57
N ALA A 19 16.94 -20.11 -3.43
CA ALA A 19 15.86 -20.59 -4.31
C ALA A 19 14.71 -19.56 -4.48
N GLY A 20 14.57 -18.60 -3.54
CA GLY A 20 13.66 -17.48 -3.62
C GLY A 20 13.95 -16.48 -4.76
N ALA A 21 15.20 -16.32 -5.18
CA ALA A 21 15.54 -15.42 -6.29
C ALA A 21 14.98 -15.88 -7.63
N MET A 22 14.86 -17.18 -7.86
CA MET A 22 14.26 -17.75 -9.08
C MET A 22 12.74 -17.53 -9.11
N GLY A 23 12.06 -17.60 -7.95
CA GLY A 23 10.64 -17.30 -7.86
C GLY A 23 10.33 -15.82 -8.22
N HIS A 24 11.08 -14.90 -7.66
CA HIS A 24 10.94 -13.47 -7.98
C HIS A 24 11.24 -13.16 -9.45
N PHE A 25 12.19 -13.86 -10.08
CA PHE A 25 12.47 -13.68 -11.51
C PHE A 25 11.27 -14.11 -12.38
N ALA A 26 10.64 -15.25 -12.06
CA ALA A 26 9.48 -15.72 -12.82
C ALA A 26 8.28 -14.77 -12.67
N GLU A 27 8.04 -14.22 -11.48
CA GLU A 27 6.96 -13.27 -11.23
C GLU A 27 7.18 -11.92 -11.92
N SER A 28 8.41 -11.46 -12.06
CA SER A 28 8.72 -10.17 -12.70
C SER A 28 8.33 -10.13 -14.17
N GLY A 29 8.21 -11.27 -14.84
CA GLY A 29 7.70 -11.37 -16.22
C GLY A 29 6.23 -10.97 -16.35
N ARG A 30 5.47 -10.98 -15.25
CA ARG A 30 4.05 -10.60 -15.25
C ARG A 30 3.84 -9.13 -15.69
N GLN A 31 4.76 -8.22 -15.40
CA GLN A 31 4.68 -6.83 -15.83
C GLN A 31 4.54 -6.70 -17.35
N PHE A 32 5.24 -7.53 -18.11
CA PHE A 32 5.18 -7.49 -19.58
C PHE A 32 3.81 -7.88 -20.09
N TYR A 33 3.24 -8.93 -19.50
CA TYR A 33 1.88 -9.35 -19.79
C TYR A 33 0.86 -8.25 -19.45
N GLU A 34 0.95 -7.66 -18.27
CA GLU A 34 0.00 -6.65 -17.79
C GLU A 34 0.03 -5.37 -18.66
N ILE A 35 1.19 -4.89 -19.09
CA ILE A 35 1.29 -3.69 -19.96
C ILE A 35 0.53 -3.91 -21.27
N THR A 36 0.69 -5.08 -21.89
CA THR A 36 0.00 -5.39 -23.15
C THR A 36 -1.49 -5.63 -22.96
N GLU A 37 -1.90 -6.23 -21.85
CA GLU A 37 -3.32 -6.41 -21.52
C GLU A 37 -4.01 -5.06 -21.23
N LEU A 38 -3.32 -4.11 -20.58
CA LEU A 38 -3.84 -2.75 -20.40
C LEU A 38 -4.13 -2.08 -21.75
N SER A 39 -3.16 -2.08 -22.65
CA SER A 39 -3.32 -1.52 -23.99
C SER A 39 -4.47 -2.19 -24.76
N LYS A 40 -4.56 -3.52 -24.73
CA LYS A 40 -5.66 -4.29 -25.34
C LYS A 40 -7.03 -3.91 -24.76
N LEU A 41 -7.11 -3.53 -23.51
CA LEU A 41 -8.33 -3.04 -22.84
C LEU A 41 -8.62 -1.56 -23.13
N ASN A 42 -7.89 -0.93 -24.06
CA ASN A 42 -7.94 0.50 -24.36
C ASN A 42 -7.57 1.40 -23.17
N ILE A 43 -6.76 0.89 -22.26
CA ILE A 43 -6.18 1.67 -21.16
C ILE A 43 -4.82 2.15 -21.64
N PRO A 44 -4.65 3.45 -21.96
CA PRO A 44 -3.41 3.95 -22.54
C PRO A 44 -2.24 3.83 -21.58
N THR A 45 -1.11 3.40 -22.09
CA THR A 45 0.16 3.28 -21.36
C THR A 45 1.14 4.33 -21.87
N VAL A 46 1.67 5.14 -20.94
CA VAL A 46 2.62 6.21 -21.25
C VAL A 46 3.87 5.98 -20.41
N THR A 47 5.04 5.94 -21.05
CA THR A 47 6.31 5.76 -20.35
C THR A 47 7.18 7.01 -20.50
N VAL A 48 7.71 7.50 -19.38
CA VAL A 48 8.76 8.53 -19.35
C VAL A 48 10.04 7.86 -18.86
N THR A 49 11.04 7.77 -19.70
CA THR A 49 12.34 7.18 -19.38
C THR A 49 13.32 8.28 -19.02
N PHE A 50 13.71 8.34 -17.75
CA PHE A 50 14.60 9.35 -17.19
C PHE A 50 16.08 8.94 -17.23
N GLY A 51 16.36 7.66 -17.27
CA GLY A 51 17.71 7.13 -17.20
C GLY A 51 17.84 5.79 -17.90
N THR A 52 18.73 4.95 -17.39
CA THR A 52 18.97 3.62 -17.96
C THR A 52 17.74 2.72 -17.83
N ALA A 53 17.38 2.03 -18.90
CA ALA A 53 16.38 0.97 -18.91
C ALA A 53 16.93 -0.25 -19.65
N THR A 54 17.58 -1.18 -18.94
CA THR A 54 18.34 -2.28 -19.53
C THR A 54 17.67 -3.62 -19.31
N ALA A 55 17.83 -4.54 -20.27
CA ALA A 55 17.32 -5.92 -20.26
C ALA A 55 15.79 -5.96 -20.09
N GLY A 56 15.28 -6.56 -19.01
CA GLY A 56 13.84 -6.55 -18.73
C GLY A 56 13.24 -5.16 -18.60
N GLY A 57 13.99 -4.19 -18.06
CA GLY A 57 13.57 -2.79 -17.95
C GLY A 57 13.31 -2.11 -19.30
N ALA A 58 13.99 -2.53 -20.37
CA ALA A 58 13.79 -2.00 -21.72
C ALA A 58 12.43 -2.33 -22.34
N TYR A 59 11.78 -3.38 -21.81
CA TYR A 59 10.45 -3.76 -22.31
C TYR A 59 9.31 -2.92 -21.73
N GLN A 60 9.53 -2.16 -20.67
CA GLN A 60 8.53 -1.20 -20.19
C GLN A 60 8.25 -0.13 -21.26
N PRO A 61 9.24 0.64 -21.76
CA PRO A 61 9.02 1.48 -22.92
C PRO A 61 8.70 0.68 -24.19
N GLY A 62 9.33 -0.48 -24.39
CA GLY A 62 9.11 -1.30 -25.59
C GLY A 62 7.70 -1.82 -25.79
N MET A 63 6.85 -1.82 -24.75
CA MET A 63 5.48 -2.32 -24.76
C MET A 63 4.44 -1.23 -24.47
N SER A 64 4.87 -0.01 -24.17
CA SER A 64 3.98 1.12 -23.91
C SER A 64 3.46 1.73 -25.20
N ASP A 65 2.27 2.32 -25.16
CA ASP A 65 1.65 2.96 -26.33
C ASP A 65 2.34 4.28 -26.70
N TYR A 66 2.94 4.98 -25.72
CA TYR A 66 3.63 6.26 -25.90
C TYR A 66 4.90 6.30 -25.08
N ASN A 67 6.01 6.73 -25.70
CA ASN A 67 7.32 6.82 -25.05
C ASN A 67 7.92 8.22 -25.15
N ILE A 68 8.36 8.71 -24.01
CA ILE A 68 9.04 9.98 -23.83
C ILE A 68 10.42 9.67 -23.27
N PHE A 69 11.49 10.03 -23.99
CA PHE A 69 12.85 9.81 -23.54
C PHE A 69 13.53 11.13 -23.22
N VAL A 70 14.21 11.19 -22.08
CA VAL A 70 14.98 12.38 -21.70
C VAL A 70 16.35 12.34 -22.37
N LYS A 71 16.69 13.41 -23.12
CA LYS A 71 17.96 13.54 -23.84
C LYS A 71 19.14 13.34 -22.90
N ASP A 72 20.20 12.74 -23.43
CA ASP A 72 21.49 12.55 -22.75
C ASP A 72 21.42 11.80 -21.41
N GLN A 73 20.21 11.32 -21.04
CA GLN A 73 19.96 10.55 -19.81
C GLN A 73 19.36 9.18 -20.12
N ALA A 74 18.31 9.13 -20.93
CA ALA A 74 17.63 7.88 -21.27
C ALA A 74 18.52 6.99 -22.15
N ASP A 75 18.69 5.75 -21.70
CA ASP A 75 19.47 4.70 -22.35
C ASP A 75 18.66 3.41 -22.25
N VAL A 76 18.04 3.03 -23.36
CA VAL A 76 17.15 1.86 -23.44
C VAL A 76 17.76 0.79 -24.32
N ALA A 77 18.17 -0.34 -23.75
CA ALA A 77 18.82 -1.40 -24.47
C ALA A 77 18.58 -2.79 -23.89
N LEU A 78 18.55 -3.82 -24.71
CA LEU A 78 18.50 -5.21 -24.24
C LEU A 78 19.78 -5.62 -23.52
N ALA A 79 20.92 -5.02 -23.90
CA ALA A 79 22.22 -5.31 -23.33
C ALA A 79 23.06 -4.03 -23.27
N GLY A 80 23.67 -3.77 -22.12
CA GLY A 80 24.65 -2.69 -22.02
C GLY A 80 25.98 -3.02 -22.71
N PRO A 81 26.88 -2.03 -22.94
CA PRO A 81 28.13 -2.19 -23.69
C PRO A 81 28.99 -3.37 -23.27
N PRO A 82 29.17 -3.70 -21.95
CA PRO A 82 29.99 -4.87 -21.55
C PRO A 82 29.41 -6.21 -22.03
N LEU A 83 28.08 -6.35 -22.05
CA LEU A 83 27.42 -7.57 -22.51
C LEU A 83 27.49 -7.69 -24.03
N VAL A 84 27.30 -6.57 -24.75
CA VAL A 84 27.45 -6.52 -26.20
C VAL A 84 28.88 -6.93 -26.59
N GLN A 85 29.90 -6.34 -25.98
CA GLN A 85 31.29 -6.69 -26.21
C GLN A 85 31.59 -8.17 -25.93
N MET A 86 31.06 -8.73 -24.84
CA MET A 86 31.25 -10.14 -24.51
C MET A 86 30.56 -11.07 -25.53
N ALA A 87 29.38 -10.69 -26.02
CA ALA A 87 28.58 -11.53 -26.92
C ALA A 87 29.01 -11.47 -28.36
N THR A 88 29.45 -10.30 -28.86
CA THR A 88 29.71 -10.04 -30.27
C THR A 88 31.15 -9.58 -30.56
N GLY A 89 31.89 -9.18 -29.52
CA GLY A 89 33.20 -8.54 -29.66
C GLY A 89 33.14 -7.05 -30.04
N GLU A 90 31.96 -6.49 -30.24
CA GLU A 90 31.76 -5.10 -30.63
C GLU A 90 32.00 -4.14 -29.45
N ILE A 91 32.70 -3.03 -29.71
CA ILE A 91 32.91 -1.96 -28.74
C ILE A 91 32.02 -0.80 -29.15
N SER A 92 30.96 -0.55 -28.34
CA SER A 92 29.97 0.49 -28.60
C SER A 92 29.74 1.30 -27.34
N SER A 93 29.36 2.58 -27.50
CA SER A 93 28.92 3.40 -26.35
C SER A 93 27.47 3.10 -25.96
N ARG A 94 27.05 3.56 -24.81
CA ARG A 94 25.64 3.50 -24.40
C ARG A 94 24.74 4.26 -25.36
N GLU A 95 25.18 5.45 -25.77
CA GLU A 95 24.45 6.30 -26.68
C GLU A 95 24.26 5.63 -28.08
N ASP A 96 25.26 4.89 -28.55
CA ASP A 96 25.15 4.16 -29.82
C ASP A 96 24.16 3.01 -29.79
N ILE A 97 24.04 2.34 -28.62
CA ILE A 97 23.21 1.15 -28.46
C ILE A 97 21.78 1.51 -28.07
N GLY A 98 21.61 2.46 -27.15
CA GLY A 98 20.34 2.71 -26.48
C GLY A 98 20.00 4.17 -26.21
N GLY A 99 20.79 5.12 -26.73
CA GLY A 99 20.62 6.54 -26.47
C GLY A 99 19.27 7.10 -26.97
N ALA A 100 18.74 8.06 -26.24
CA ALA A 100 17.46 8.69 -26.54
C ALA A 100 17.36 9.21 -27.96
N LYS A 101 18.40 9.89 -28.45
CA LYS A 101 18.46 10.43 -29.78
C LYS A 101 18.49 9.32 -30.84
N MET A 102 19.25 8.26 -30.60
CA MET A 102 19.30 7.09 -31.49
C MET A 102 17.90 6.47 -31.64
N HIS A 103 17.17 6.33 -30.52
CA HIS A 103 15.82 5.79 -30.55
C HIS A 103 14.82 6.72 -31.26
N ALA A 104 14.92 8.03 -31.07
CA ALA A 104 14.06 8.98 -31.75
C ALA A 104 14.33 9.05 -33.29
N GLU A 105 15.59 8.92 -33.71
CA GLU A 105 15.97 9.11 -35.13
C GLU A 105 16.03 7.81 -35.92
N LYS A 106 16.39 6.68 -35.29
CA LYS A 106 16.70 5.43 -36.03
C LYS A 106 15.72 4.29 -35.72
N SER A 107 15.51 3.96 -34.46
CA SER A 107 14.63 2.83 -34.10
C SER A 107 13.15 3.18 -34.04
N GLY A 108 12.83 4.46 -33.84
CA GLY A 108 11.45 4.93 -33.69
C GLY A 108 10.81 4.53 -32.36
N LEU A 109 11.60 4.07 -31.38
CA LEU A 109 11.05 3.69 -30.07
C LEU A 109 10.67 4.91 -29.18
N ALA A 110 11.35 6.04 -29.37
CA ALA A 110 11.04 7.27 -28.68
C ALA A 110 10.17 8.17 -29.57
N GLU A 111 8.88 8.27 -29.29
CA GLU A 111 7.98 9.18 -30.02
C GLU A 111 8.24 10.64 -29.64
N TYR A 112 8.67 10.88 -28.40
CA TYR A 112 8.95 12.22 -27.88
C TYR A 112 10.32 12.27 -27.22
N LEU A 113 11.00 13.38 -27.44
CA LEU A 113 12.30 13.67 -26.86
C LEU A 113 12.20 14.88 -25.95
N ALA A 114 12.44 14.67 -24.66
CA ALA A 114 12.40 15.71 -23.65
C ALA A 114 13.78 16.30 -23.40
N ASP A 115 13.86 17.58 -23.10
CA ASP A 115 15.13 18.27 -22.83
C ASP A 115 15.67 17.94 -21.41
N ASP A 116 14.79 17.74 -20.45
CA ASP A 116 15.10 17.36 -19.07
C ASP A 116 13.92 16.62 -18.41
N ASP A 117 14.04 16.27 -17.13
CA ASP A 117 13.02 15.53 -16.37
C ASP A 117 11.70 16.28 -16.29
N LEU A 118 11.74 17.60 -16.07
CA LEU A 118 10.52 18.41 -15.97
C LEU A 118 9.82 18.53 -17.32
N ASP A 119 10.58 18.63 -18.39
CA ASP A 119 10.07 18.62 -19.75
C ASP A 119 9.44 17.25 -20.09
N GLY A 120 10.05 16.16 -19.63
CA GLY A 120 9.48 14.81 -19.76
C GLY A 120 8.10 14.69 -19.10
N ILE A 121 7.95 15.24 -17.91
CA ILE A 121 6.66 15.29 -17.19
C ILE A 121 5.67 16.19 -17.95
N ARG A 122 6.12 17.34 -18.46
CA ARG A 122 5.27 18.26 -19.22
C ARG A 122 4.72 17.57 -20.48
N ILE A 123 5.60 16.91 -21.26
CA ILE A 123 5.20 16.17 -22.47
C ILE A 123 4.22 15.04 -22.10
N ALA A 124 4.47 14.29 -21.04
CA ALA A 124 3.55 13.24 -20.58
C ALA A 124 2.14 13.81 -20.27
N ARG A 125 2.05 14.98 -19.66
CA ARG A 125 0.77 15.67 -19.42
C ARG A 125 0.09 16.10 -20.72
N GLU A 126 0.85 16.55 -21.70
CA GLU A 126 0.33 16.88 -23.04
C GLU A 126 -0.20 15.65 -23.78
N VAL A 127 0.55 14.55 -23.78
CA VAL A 127 0.09 13.26 -24.30
C VAL A 127 -1.24 12.87 -23.65
N MET A 128 -1.30 12.90 -22.32
CA MET A 128 -2.52 12.58 -21.59
C MET A 128 -3.71 13.48 -21.98
N SER A 129 -3.48 14.75 -22.28
CA SER A 129 -4.53 15.68 -22.69
C SER A 129 -5.17 15.36 -24.04
N HIS A 130 -4.46 14.61 -24.89
CA HIS A 130 -4.91 14.24 -26.24
C HIS A 130 -5.53 12.84 -26.34
N LEU A 131 -5.50 12.05 -25.25
CA LEU A 131 -5.96 10.65 -25.28
C LEU A 131 -7.47 10.48 -25.41
N ASN A 132 -8.24 11.55 -25.40
CA ASN A 132 -9.70 11.52 -25.43
C ASN A 132 -10.30 10.58 -24.35
N TRP A 133 -9.63 10.53 -23.19
CA TRP A 133 -10.06 9.70 -22.07
C TRP A 133 -11.30 10.28 -21.41
N VAL A 134 -12.34 9.48 -21.30
CA VAL A 134 -13.57 9.85 -20.64
C VAL A 134 -13.71 9.02 -19.36
N LYS A 135 -13.91 9.70 -18.23
CA LYS A 135 -14.18 9.07 -16.96
C LYS A 135 -15.58 8.44 -16.96
N GLU A 136 -15.66 7.13 -16.73
CA GLU A 136 -16.93 6.39 -16.75
C GLU A 136 -17.66 6.39 -15.40
N GLY A 137 -16.93 6.61 -14.31
CA GLY A 137 -17.47 6.61 -12.96
C GLY A 137 -18.09 7.93 -12.55
N ASN A 138 -18.55 7.96 -11.30
CA ASN A 138 -19.26 9.10 -10.76
C ASN A 138 -18.33 10.29 -10.50
N GLU A 139 -18.78 11.48 -10.84
CA GLU A 139 -18.23 12.74 -10.38
C GLU A 139 -18.54 12.96 -8.89
N PRO A 140 -17.84 13.89 -8.20
CA PRO A 140 -18.15 14.23 -6.82
C PRO A 140 -19.63 14.58 -6.63
N ARG A 141 -20.28 13.87 -5.72
CA ARG A 141 -21.73 14.02 -5.50
C ARG A 141 -22.10 15.22 -4.64
N PHE A 142 -21.19 15.62 -3.74
CA PHE A 142 -21.42 16.69 -2.79
C PHE A 142 -20.52 17.89 -3.08
N SER A 143 -20.90 19.06 -2.59
CA SER A 143 -20.02 20.23 -2.65
C SER A 143 -18.80 20.01 -1.76
N ILE A 144 -17.62 20.27 -2.29
CA ILE A 144 -16.37 20.19 -1.55
C ILE A 144 -16.33 21.29 -0.50
N LYS A 145 -16.17 20.93 0.76
CA LYS A 145 -16.04 21.86 1.89
C LYS A 145 -14.73 21.57 2.63
N PRO A 146 -13.95 22.60 2.97
CA PRO A 146 -12.79 22.39 3.81
C PRO A 146 -13.23 21.84 5.19
N PRO A 147 -12.40 21.03 5.86
CA PRO A 147 -12.65 20.67 7.25
C PRO A 147 -12.73 21.92 8.14
N LEU A 148 -13.50 21.83 9.22
CA LEU A 148 -13.59 22.90 10.22
C LEU A 148 -12.38 22.92 11.16
N TYR A 149 -11.71 21.77 11.33
CA TYR A 149 -10.52 21.61 12.16
C TYR A 149 -9.25 21.71 11.33
N ASP A 150 -8.19 22.27 11.92
CA ASP A 150 -6.92 22.47 11.23
C ASP A 150 -6.23 21.13 10.96
N GLN A 151 -5.76 20.93 9.73
CA GLN A 151 -5.02 19.74 9.34
C GLN A 151 -3.60 19.70 9.95
N GLU A 152 -3.03 20.83 10.34
CA GLU A 152 -1.74 20.88 11.06
C GLU A 152 -1.81 20.11 12.38
N ASP A 153 -2.95 20.04 13.04
CA ASP A 153 -3.13 19.29 14.29
C ASP A 153 -2.89 17.78 14.10
N LEU A 154 -3.00 17.25 12.87
CA LEU A 154 -2.72 15.83 12.59
C LEU A 154 -1.30 15.41 12.98
N LEU A 155 -0.35 16.34 12.98
CA LEU A 155 1.03 16.10 13.42
C LEU A 155 1.14 15.84 14.92
N GLY A 156 0.18 16.31 15.71
CA GLY A 156 0.17 16.17 17.18
C GLY A 156 -0.76 15.11 17.74
N ILE A 157 -1.73 14.61 16.94
CA ILE A 157 -2.73 13.63 17.41
C ILE A 157 -2.12 12.25 17.65
N VAL A 158 -1.24 11.80 16.73
CA VAL A 158 -0.61 10.49 16.82
C VAL A 158 0.82 10.63 17.30
N GLU A 159 1.04 10.31 18.56
CA GLU A 159 2.37 10.35 19.16
C GLU A 159 3.28 9.27 18.54
N PRO A 160 4.56 9.58 18.21
CA PRO A 160 5.48 8.61 17.61
C PRO A 160 5.72 7.34 18.42
N SER A 161 5.56 7.41 19.75
CA SER A 161 5.67 6.24 20.64
C SER A 161 4.52 5.27 20.49
N LEU A 162 3.36 5.72 19.98
CA LEU A 162 2.09 4.99 19.87
C LEU A 162 1.57 4.43 21.22
N LYS A 163 2.06 4.96 22.34
CA LYS A 163 1.65 4.54 23.69
C LYS A 163 0.50 5.36 24.22
N THR A 164 0.35 6.59 23.74
CA THR A 164 -0.75 7.47 24.13
C THR A 164 -1.97 7.18 23.27
N PRO A 165 -3.10 6.76 23.88
CA PRO A 165 -4.35 6.59 23.15
C PRO A 165 -4.85 7.92 22.59
N PHE A 166 -5.45 7.87 21.40
CA PHE A 166 -6.16 9.00 20.80
C PHE A 166 -7.49 8.52 20.23
N ASP A 167 -8.43 9.43 20.06
CA ASP A 167 -9.70 9.11 19.41
C ASP A 167 -9.56 9.28 17.90
N ILE A 168 -9.87 8.23 17.13
CA ILE A 168 -9.78 8.26 15.66
C ILE A 168 -10.72 9.28 15.03
N ARG A 169 -11.77 9.71 15.75
CA ARG A 169 -12.69 10.77 15.29
C ARG A 169 -11.98 12.12 15.10
N GLU A 170 -10.89 12.35 15.84
CA GLU A 170 -10.04 13.54 15.68
C GLU A 170 -9.41 13.58 14.28
N ILE A 171 -9.00 12.43 13.74
CA ILE A 171 -8.47 12.34 12.38
C ILE A 171 -9.62 12.46 11.37
N ILE A 172 -10.74 11.74 11.59
CA ILE A 172 -11.92 11.79 10.72
C ILE A 172 -12.40 13.22 10.55
N GLY A 173 -12.50 13.99 11.63
CA GLY A 173 -12.94 15.40 11.59
C GLY A 173 -12.03 16.32 10.79
N ARG A 174 -10.74 15.96 10.58
CA ARG A 174 -9.75 16.74 9.82
C ARG A 174 -9.61 16.32 8.36
N ILE A 175 -10.21 15.19 7.98
CA ILE A 175 -10.19 14.72 6.59
C ILE A 175 -11.56 14.77 5.90
N ALA A 176 -12.65 14.79 6.67
CA ALA A 176 -14.01 14.83 6.15
C ALA A 176 -14.40 16.25 5.67
N ASP A 177 -15.19 16.33 4.61
CA ASP A 177 -15.78 17.58 4.11
C ASP A 177 -16.63 18.23 5.20
N GLY A 178 -16.29 19.49 5.55
CA GLY A 178 -16.97 20.26 6.59
C GLY A 178 -16.94 19.58 7.96
N SER A 179 -16.00 18.66 8.20
CA SER A 179 -15.88 17.84 9.42
C SER A 179 -17.16 17.05 9.77
N GLN A 180 -17.98 16.77 8.76
CA GLN A 180 -19.25 16.05 8.94
C GLN A 180 -19.00 14.56 9.02
N PHE A 181 -19.50 13.93 10.08
CA PHE A 181 -19.37 12.50 10.32
C PHE A 181 -20.68 11.92 10.85
N GLU A 182 -21.24 10.96 10.12
CA GLU A 182 -22.42 10.20 10.54
C GLU A 182 -21.99 8.84 11.05
N GLU A 183 -21.86 8.70 12.38
CA GLU A 183 -21.35 7.49 13.01
C GLU A 183 -22.38 6.36 13.02
N PHE A 184 -21.96 5.19 12.56
CA PHE A 184 -22.76 3.98 12.55
C PHE A 184 -22.57 3.18 13.83
N LYS A 185 -23.65 2.87 14.56
CA LYS A 185 -23.67 2.11 15.81
C LYS A 185 -22.66 2.63 16.86
N PRO A 186 -22.74 3.89 17.29
CA PRO A 186 -21.76 4.48 18.22
C PRO A 186 -21.67 3.76 19.56
N LEU A 187 -22.75 3.13 20.03
CA LEU A 187 -22.81 2.44 21.33
C LEU A 187 -22.46 0.94 21.24
N PHE A 188 -22.27 0.37 20.06
CA PHE A 188 -21.93 -1.03 19.86
C PHE A 188 -20.55 -1.18 19.24
N GLY A 189 -19.67 -2.01 19.81
CA GLY A 189 -18.31 -2.19 19.33
C GLY A 189 -17.50 -0.89 19.32
N PRO A 190 -17.36 -0.17 20.47
CA PRO A 190 -16.82 1.20 20.50
C PRO A 190 -15.33 1.30 20.18
N THR A 191 -14.62 0.17 20.15
CA THR A 191 -13.20 0.14 19.79
C THR A 191 -12.94 0.18 18.27
N LEU A 192 -14.01 0.09 17.46
CA LEU A 192 -13.97 0.35 16.03
C LEU A 192 -15.03 1.40 15.67
N ILE A 193 -14.57 2.49 15.11
CA ILE A 193 -15.44 3.56 14.62
C ILE A 193 -15.76 3.30 13.16
N CYS A 194 -17.06 3.31 12.84
CA CYS A 194 -17.56 3.17 11.47
C CYS A 194 -18.54 4.30 11.19
N GLY A 195 -18.59 4.80 9.98
CA GLY A 195 -19.59 5.80 9.61
C GLY A 195 -19.42 6.35 8.19
N PHE A 196 -20.28 7.27 7.84
CA PHE A 196 -20.29 7.90 6.53
C PHE A 196 -19.72 9.33 6.60
N ILE A 197 -18.87 9.64 5.63
CA ILE A 197 -18.30 10.97 5.40
C ILE A 197 -18.33 11.29 3.90
N SER A 198 -17.97 12.50 3.53
CA SER A 198 -17.51 12.82 2.18
C SER A 198 -16.06 13.32 2.22
N ILE A 199 -15.29 13.01 1.19
CA ILE A 199 -13.94 13.51 0.98
C ILE A 199 -13.88 14.05 -0.45
N HIS A 200 -13.55 15.33 -0.61
CA HIS A 200 -13.58 16.02 -1.91
C HIS A 200 -14.87 15.77 -2.70
N GLY A 201 -16.02 15.75 -1.98
CA GLY A 201 -17.35 15.54 -2.53
C GLY A 201 -17.72 14.08 -2.84
N TYR A 202 -16.79 13.13 -2.71
CA TYR A 202 -17.08 11.71 -2.88
C TYR A 202 -17.64 11.10 -1.59
N PRO A 203 -18.77 10.36 -1.65
CA PRO A 203 -19.27 9.63 -0.48
C PRO A 203 -18.33 8.47 -0.13
N VAL A 204 -18.07 8.28 1.14
CA VAL A 204 -17.13 7.30 1.68
C VAL A 204 -17.70 6.64 2.93
N GLY A 205 -17.57 5.33 3.03
CA GLY A 205 -17.67 4.60 4.29
C GLY A 205 -16.29 4.55 4.95
N ILE A 206 -16.17 5.05 6.18
CA ILE A 206 -14.90 5.07 6.90
C ILE A 206 -14.91 4.12 8.09
N LEU A 207 -13.81 3.38 8.28
CA LEU A 207 -13.56 2.53 9.43
C LEU A 207 -12.22 2.93 10.05
N GLY A 208 -12.19 3.11 11.38
CA GLY A 208 -10.97 3.48 12.09
C GLY A 208 -10.89 2.81 13.47
N ASN A 209 -9.68 2.42 13.87
CA ASN A 209 -9.47 1.74 15.15
C ASN A 209 -9.34 2.74 16.30
N ASN A 210 -10.14 2.51 17.37
CA ASN A 210 -10.01 3.14 18.69
C ASN A 210 -9.48 2.15 19.74
N GLY A 211 -8.77 1.11 19.31
CA GLY A 211 -8.24 0.06 20.17
C GLY A 211 -8.20 -1.31 19.48
N MET A 212 -8.11 -2.37 20.28
CA MET A 212 -8.14 -3.75 19.80
C MET A 212 -9.50 -4.11 19.20
N LEU A 213 -9.51 -5.06 18.27
CA LEU A 213 -10.74 -5.60 17.70
C LEU A 213 -11.37 -6.61 18.66
N PHE A 214 -12.45 -6.21 19.29
CA PHE A 214 -13.32 -7.09 20.08
C PHE A 214 -14.31 -7.81 19.16
N PRO A 215 -14.94 -8.90 19.63
CA PRO A 215 -15.92 -9.66 18.85
C PRO A 215 -17.08 -8.83 18.31
N ASP A 216 -17.62 -7.92 19.09
CA ASP A 216 -18.70 -6.99 18.73
C ASP A 216 -18.24 -5.94 17.69
N ALA A 217 -17.02 -5.42 17.84
CA ALA A 217 -16.41 -4.52 16.85
C ALA A 217 -16.26 -5.20 15.48
N SER A 218 -15.87 -6.47 15.46
CA SER A 218 -15.77 -7.27 14.24
C SER A 218 -17.14 -7.47 13.55
N GLN A 219 -18.19 -7.72 14.33
CA GLN A 219 -19.56 -7.84 13.79
C GLN A 219 -20.10 -6.49 13.27
N LYS A 220 -19.80 -5.39 13.96
CA LYS A 220 -20.10 -4.03 13.52
C LYS A 220 -19.48 -3.74 12.14
N ALA A 221 -18.17 -4.05 12.02
CA ALA A 221 -17.45 -3.87 10.76
C ALA A 221 -18.05 -4.70 9.63
N ALA A 222 -18.29 -5.99 9.85
CA ALA A 222 -18.85 -6.88 8.85
C ALA A 222 -20.20 -6.36 8.33
N HIS A 223 -21.06 -5.89 9.20
CA HIS A 223 -22.35 -5.29 8.84
C HIS A 223 -22.15 -3.98 8.04
N PHE A 224 -21.27 -3.09 8.49
CA PHE A 224 -21.04 -1.81 7.83
C PHE A 224 -20.46 -1.97 6.42
N ILE A 225 -19.48 -2.86 6.26
CA ILE A 225 -18.88 -3.16 4.94
C ILE A 225 -19.92 -3.68 3.97
N GLN A 226 -20.82 -4.57 4.40
CA GLN A 226 -21.92 -5.06 3.56
C GLN A 226 -22.86 -3.91 3.13
N LEU A 227 -23.21 -3.00 4.04
CA LEU A 227 -24.05 -1.84 3.70
C LEU A 227 -23.37 -0.95 2.66
N CYS A 228 -22.08 -0.68 2.80
CA CYS A 228 -21.32 0.11 1.80
C CYS A 228 -21.30 -0.58 0.44
N ASN A 229 -21.10 -1.91 0.40
CA ASN A 229 -21.16 -2.67 -0.84
C ASN A 229 -22.56 -2.60 -1.50
N LYS A 230 -23.64 -2.73 -0.74
CA LYS A 230 -25.02 -2.62 -1.28
C LYS A 230 -25.34 -1.21 -1.82
N ARG A 231 -24.54 -0.21 -1.46
CA ARG A 231 -24.72 1.19 -1.87
C ARG A 231 -23.64 1.69 -2.82
N ASN A 232 -22.72 0.82 -3.25
CA ASN A 232 -21.60 1.16 -4.14
C ASN A 232 -20.74 2.31 -3.59
N ILE A 233 -20.51 2.30 -2.27
CA ILE A 233 -19.74 3.33 -1.56
C ILE A 233 -18.34 2.82 -1.30
N PRO A 234 -17.27 3.49 -1.79
CA PRO A 234 -15.89 3.17 -1.47
C PRO A 234 -15.62 3.19 0.04
N LEU A 235 -14.66 2.39 0.48
CA LEU A 235 -14.28 2.27 1.88
C LEU A 235 -12.89 2.87 2.14
N VAL A 236 -12.78 3.63 3.22
CA VAL A 236 -11.50 4.12 3.76
C VAL A 236 -11.25 3.44 5.11
N PHE A 237 -10.06 2.86 5.26
CA PHE A 237 -9.61 2.21 6.49
C PHE A 237 -8.46 3.03 7.11
N LEU A 238 -8.65 3.48 8.34
CA LEU A 238 -7.62 4.13 9.15
C LEU A 238 -7.10 3.12 10.17
N GLN A 239 -5.92 2.56 9.93
CA GLN A 239 -5.37 1.50 10.76
C GLN A 239 -4.54 2.04 11.92
N ASN A 240 -4.96 1.72 13.14
CA ASN A 240 -4.16 1.74 14.35
C ASN A 240 -4.54 0.53 15.19
N ILE A 241 -4.14 -0.67 14.73
CA ILE A 241 -4.58 -1.95 15.26
C ILE A 241 -3.44 -2.77 15.86
N THR A 242 -3.58 -3.15 17.11
CA THR A 242 -2.64 -4.02 17.81
C THR A 242 -3.02 -5.50 17.77
N GLY A 243 -4.17 -5.83 17.19
CA GLY A 243 -4.66 -7.19 16.98
C GLY A 243 -6.11 -7.39 17.43
N PHE A 244 -6.59 -8.61 17.25
CA PHE A 244 -7.84 -9.05 17.86
C PHE A 244 -7.65 -9.27 19.36
N MET A 245 -8.71 -9.03 20.13
CA MET A 245 -8.70 -9.31 21.56
C MET A 245 -8.60 -10.82 21.81
N VAL A 246 -7.69 -11.21 22.68
CA VAL A 246 -7.41 -12.60 23.05
C VAL A 246 -7.73 -12.85 24.52
N GLY A 247 -7.99 -14.10 24.88
CA GLY A 247 -8.26 -14.50 26.26
C GLY A 247 -9.37 -15.53 26.32
N LYS A 248 -9.41 -16.31 27.42
CA LYS A 248 -10.34 -17.42 27.58
C LYS A 248 -11.80 -17.03 27.33
N ASP A 249 -12.23 -15.93 27.93
CA ASP A 249 -13.63 -15.49 27.85
C ASP A 249 -14.01 -15.05 26.42
N TYR A 250 -13.08 -14.38 25.73
CA TYR A 250 -13.27 -13.95 24.34
C TYR A 250 -13.25 -15.13 23.35
N GLU A 251 -12.38 -16.12 23.57
CA GLU A 251 -12.37 -17.34 22.75
C GLU A 251 -13.68 -18.12 22.93
N GLN A 252 -14.19 -18.21 24.16
CA GLN A 252 -15.46 -18.86 24.44
C GLN A 252 -16.68 -18.08 23.90
N ASP A 253 -16.58 -16.74 23.80
CA ASP A 253 -17.57 -15.87 23.15
C ASP A 253 -17.48 -15.93 21.59
N GLY A 254 -16.54 -16.71 21.05
CA GLY A 254 -16.41 -16.94 19.63
C GLY A 254 -15.63 -15.85 18.88
N SER A 255 -14.56 -15.30 19.48
CA SER A 255 -13.67 -14.32 18.83
C SER A 255 -13.25 -14.73 17.43
N ILE A 256 -12.80 -15.97 17.21
CA ILE A 256 -12.40 -16.47 15.89
C ILE A 256 -13.56 -16.41 14.92
N LYS A 257 -14.75 -16.86 15.34
CA LYS A 257 -15.96 -16.87 14.50
C LYS A 257 -16.38 -15.46 14.08
N LYS A 258 -16.42 -14.53 15.05
CA LYS A 258 -16.83 -13.14 14.81
C LYS A 258 -15.75 -12.35 14.05
N GLY A 259 -14.48 -12.59 14.34
CA GLY A 259 -13.35 -12.05 13.55
C GLY A 259 -13.37 -12.53 12.11
N ALA A 260 -13.66 -13.82 11.89
CA ALA A 260 -13.82 -14.38 10.53
C ALA A 260 -14.97 -13.74 9.75
N GLN A 261 -16.04 -13.27 10.40
CA GLN A 261 -17.11 -12.52 9.74
C GLN A 261 -16.58 -11.20 9.15
N MET A 262 -15.75 -10.47 9.89
CA MET A 262 -15.11 -9.25 9.38
C MET A 262 -14.16 -9.54 8.23
N LEU A 263 -13.29 -10.54 8.37
CA LEU A 263 -12.37 -10.97 7.31
C LEU A 263 -13.13 -11.39 6.04
N ASN A 264 -14.23 -12.13 6.19
CA ASN A 264 -15.09 -12.50 5.07
C ASN A 264 -15.69 -11.26 4.38
N ALA A 265 -16.17 -10.29 5.16
CA ALA A 265 -16.75 -9.07 4.60
C ALA A 265 -15.71 -8.25 3.82
N VAL A 266 -14.49 -8.11 4.36
CA VAL A 266 -13.40 -7.40 3.67
C VAL A 266 -12.98 -8.13 2.40
N SER A 267 -12.77 -9.47 2.48
CA SER A 267 -12.29 -10.27 1.36
C SER A 267 -13.26 -10.32 0.17
N ASN A 268 -14.57 -10.27 0.45
CA ASN A 268 -15.63 -10.36 -0.58
C ASN A 268 -16.18 -8.99 -0.99
N SER A 269 -15.63 -7.90 -0.45
CA SER A 269 -16.02 -6.54 -0.83
C SER A 269 -15.43 -6.19 -2.19
N ASN A 270 -16.26 -5.71 -3.12
CA ASN A 270 -15.85 -5.29 -4.45
C ASN A 270 -15.79 -3.77 -4.60
N VAL A 271 -16.30 -3.00 -3.63
CA VAL A 271 -16.07 -1.55 -3.66
C VAL A 271 -14.59 -1.26 -3.43
N PRO A 272 -14.04 -0.16 -4.00
CA PRO A 272 -12.64 0.21 -3.76
C PRO A 272 -12.34 0.41 -2.28
N HIS A 273 -11.22 -0.12 -1.82
CA HIS A 273 -10.70 0.09 -0.48
C HIS A 273 -9.44 0.97 -0.55
N LEU A 274 -9.39 1.99 0.28
CA LEU A 274 -8.25 2.87 0.48
C LEU A 274 -7.80 2.73 1.94
N THR A 275 -6.55 2.37 2.17
CA THR A 275 -6.04 2.12 3.53
C THR A 275 -4.95 3.12 3.88
N VAL A 276 -5.05 3.73 5.06
CA VAL A 276 -3.99 4.55 5.65
C VAL A 276 -3.58 3.94 6.99
N ILE A 277 -2.35 3.48 7.09
CA ILE A 277 -1.78 2.97 8.33
C ILE A 277 -1.19 4.15 9.09
N ILE A 278 -1.89 4.58 10.13
CA ILE A 278 -1.56 5.79 10.92
C ILE A 278 -0.74 5.48 12.16
N GLY A 279 -0.77 4.23 12.61
CA GLY A 279 -0.09 3.76 13.81
C GLY A 279 0.27 2.29 13.69
N ASN A 280 -0.11 1.49 14.69
CA ASN A 280 0.15 0.05 14.69
C ASN A 280 -0.69 -0.68 13.64
N SER A 281 -0.10 -1.69 13.00
CA SER A 281 -0.77 -2.63 12.10
C SER A 281 -0.19 -4.03 12.34
N TYR A 282 -0.79 -4.77 13.28
CA TYR A 282 -0.22 -6.02 13.76
C TYR A 282 -1.12 -7.24 13.51
N GLY A 283 -0.48 -8.33 13.07
CA GLY A 283 -1.08 -9.65 12.92
C GLY A 283 -2.28 -9.68 11.99
N ALA A 284 -3.25 -10.54 12.28
CA ALA A 284 -4.49 -10.67 11.49
C ALA A 284 -5.38 -9.41 11.54
N GLY A 285 -5.15 -8.49 12.48
CA GLY A 285 -5.80 -7.19 12.51
C GLY A 285 -5.52 -6.35 11.26
N THR A 286 -4.28 -6.45 10.71
CA THR A 286 -3.90 -5.83 9.44
C THR A 286 -4.82 -6.27 8.30
N TYR A 287 -5.09 -7.56 8.21
CA TYR A 287 -5.95 -8.13 7.17
C TYR A 287 -7.42 -7.72 7.36
N ALA A 288 -7.92 -7.77 8.59
CA ALA A 288 -9.28 -7.35 8.91
C ALA A 288 -9.55 -5.87 8.61
N MET A 289 -8.52 -5.03 8.69
CA MET A 289 -8.57 -3.61 8.34
C MET A 289 -8.12 -3.33 6.90
N SER A 290 -8.31 -4.30 5.99
CA SER A 290 -7.98 -4.20 4.57
C SER A 290 -6.51 -3.86 4.31
N GLY A 291 -5.61 -4.73 4.80
CA GLY A 291 -4.19 -4.67 4.44
C GLY A 291 -3.98 -4.92 2.94
N ARG A 292 -2.77 -4.65 2.46
CA ARG A 292 -2.42 -4.72 1.04
C ARG A 292 -2.74 -6.07 0.40
N GLU A 293 -2.59 -7.17 1.14
CA GLU A 293 -2.84 -8.54 0.68
C GLU A 293 -4.33 -8.83 0.42
N PHE A 294 -5.23 -7.96 0.87
CA PHE A 294 -6.68 -8.09 0.66
C PHE A 294 -7.18 -7.34 -0.58
N GLY A 295 -6.27 -7.00 -1.50
CA GLY A 295 -6.64 -6.44 -2.81
C GLY A 295 -7.19 -5.01 -2.74
N ASN A 296 -6.80 -4.25 -1.73
CA ASN A 296 -7.14 -2.84 -1.67
C ASN A 296 -6.55 -2.06 -2.84
N SER A 297 -7.18 -0.93 -3.20
CA SER A 297 -6.76 -0.11 -4.33
C SER A 297 -5.49 0.68 -4.02
N PHE A 298 -5.37 1.18 -2.78
CA PHE A 298 -4.21 1.94 -2.32
C PHE A 298 -3.95 1.71 -0.83
N THR A 299 -2.67 1.66 -0.47
CA THR A 299 -2.19 1.60 0.92
C THR A 299 -1.15 2.67 1.15
N PHE A 300 -1.39 3.59 2.07
CA PHE A 300 -0.43 4.60 2.48
C PHE A 300 -0.02 4.44 3.95
N LEU A 301 1.17 4.91 4.25
CA LEU A 301 1.70 4.90 5.62
C LEU A 301 1.91 6.32 6.11
N TRP A 302 1.56 6.60 7.36
CA TRP A 302 2.12 7.75 8.06
C TRP A 302 3.53 7.41 8.55
N PRO A 303 4.39 8.40 8.82
CA PRO A 303 5.73 8.17 9.39
C PRO A 303 5.72 7.41 10.72
N THR A 304 4.61 7.49 11.47
CA THR A 304 4.35 6.79 12.73
C THR A 304 3.98 5.32 12.55
N ALA A 305 3.69 4.86 11.33
CA ALA A 305 3.21 3.50 11.08
C ALA A 305 4.23 2.43 11.47
N LYS A 306 3.72 1.35 12.08
CA LYS A 306 4.49 0.15 12.44
C LYS A 306 3.76 -1.09 11.96
N ILE A 307 4.41 -1.90 11.14
CA ILE A 307 3.81 -3.11 10.57
C ILE A 307 4.60 -4.33 11.04
N ALA A 308 3.93 -5.30 11.67
CA ALA A 308 4.56 -6.52 12.16
C ALA A 308 3.53 -7.60 12.48
N VAL A 309 4.01 -8.81 12.78
CA VAL A 309 3.15 -9.90 13.29
C VAL A 309 2.58 -9.53 14.68
N MET A 310 3.38 -8.88 15.54
CA MET A 310 2.97 -8.36 16.85
C MET A 310 3.97 -7.29 17.31
N GLY A 311 3.63 -6.52 18.34
CA GLY A 311 4.52 -5.50 18.90
C GLY A 311 5.81 -6.11 19.49
N GLY A 312 6.92 -5.37 19.42
CA GLY A 312 8.24 -5.84 19.87
C GLY A 312 8.28 -6.27 21.33
N GLU A 313 7.59 -5.57 22.21
CA GLU A 313 7.47 -5.93 23.62
C GLU A 313 6.74 -7.26 23.81
N VAL A 314 5.65 -7.49 23.07
CA VAL A 314 4.84 -8.71 23.17
C VAL A 314 5.64 -9.92 22.67
N ILE A 315 6.29 -9.83 21.51
CA ILE A 315 7.06 -10.95 20.95
C ILE A 315 8.24 -11.31 21.84
N ALA A 316 8.96 -10.32 22.37
CA ALA A 316 10.08 -10.53 23.27
C ALA A 316 9.64 -11.18 24.58
N GLY A 317 8.51 -10.74 25.15
CA GLY A 317 7.90 -11.33 26.34
C GLY A 317 7.45 -12.78 26.13
N VAL A 318 6.75 -13.08 25.02
CA VAL A 318 6.35 -14.46 24.67
C VAL A 318 7.58 -15.37 24.55
N MET A 319 8.64 -14.91 23.88
CA MET A 319 9.86 -15.69 23.74
C MET A 319 10.57 -15.94 25.09
N SER A 320 10.52 -14.99 26.02
CA SER A 320 11.02 -15.17 27.40
C SER A 320 10.24 -16.27 28.11
N ILE A 321 8.91 -16.24 28.06
CA ILE A 321 8.06 -17.28 28.66
C ILE A 321 8.38 -18.67 28.09
N VAL A 322 8.56 -18.76 26.78
CA VAL A 322 8.94 -20.02 26.10
C VAL A 322 10.31 -20.54 26.60
N ARG A 323 11.35 -19.65 26.64
CA ARG A 323 12.67 -20.01 27.15
C ARG A 323 12.64 -20.47 28.59
N ARG A 324 11.89 -19.78 29.45
CA ARG A 324 11.67 -20.14 30.86
C ARG A 324 11.03 -21.53 30.98
N GLY A 325 9.99 -21.79 30.19
CA GLY A 325 9.33 -23.10 30.16
C GLY A 325 10.26 -24.23 29.68
N GLN A 326 11.14 -23.95 28.69
CA GLN A 326 12.14 -24.92 28.23
C GLN A 326 13.18 -25.20 29.29
N ALA A 327 13.70 -24.20 30.00
CA ALA A 327 14.65 -24.37 31.09
C ALA A 327 14.06 -25.24 32.22
N ALA A 328 12.81 -24.98 32.61
CA ALA A 328 12.09 -25.74 33.60
C ALA A 328 11.94 -27.23 33.20
N ARG A 329 11.57 -27.51 31.94
CA ARG A 329 11.44 -28.89 31.42
C ARG A 329 12.79 -29.65 31.41
N LYS A 330 13.90 -28.93 31.19
CA LYS A 330 15.26 -29.50 31.18
C LYS A 330 15.92 -29.57 32.56
N GLY A 331 15.26 -29.07 33.61
CA GLY A 331 15.82 -28.98 34.96
C GLY A 331 17.01 -27.99 35.05
N ILE A 332 17.13 -27.04 34.13
CA ILE A 332 18.22 -26.08 34.10
C ILE A 332 17.78 -24.81 34.82
N LYS A 333 18.64 -24.24 35.66
CA LYS A 333 18.39 -22.96 36.31
C LYS A 333 18.29 -21.85 35.25
N PHE A 334 17.18 -21.14 35.25
CA PHE A 334 16.94 -20.03 34.34
C PHE A 334 17.75 -18.79 34.74
N ASP A 335 18.48 -18.19 33.80
CA ASP A 335 19.26 -16.98 34.03
C ASP A 335 18.43 -15.75 33.66
N GLU A 336 17.84 -15.13 34.69
CA GLU A 336 16.97 -13.94 34.55
C GLU A 336 17.70 -12.72 33.93
N LYS A 337 19.01 -12.55 34.23
CA LYS A 337 19.77 -11.40 33.73
C LYS A 337 20.09 -11.55 32.24
N ALA A 338 20.55 -12.73 31.85
CA ALA A 338 20.81 -13.03 30.45
C ALA A 338 19.52 -12.95 29.62
N ASP A 339 18.39 -13.44 30.13
CA ASP A 339 17.11 -13.36 29.44
C ASP A 339 16.62 -11.91 29.29
N ALA A 340 16.76 -11.08 30.32
CA ALA A 340 16.36 -9.66 30.25
C ALA A 340 17.16 -8.89 29.18
N GLU A 341 18.44 -9.21 28.99
CA GLU A 341 19.25 -8.63 27.91
C GLU A 341 18.79 -9.10 26.52
N ILE A 342 18.47 -10.39 26.38
CA ILE A 342 17.91 -10.95 25.14
C ILE A 342 16.57 -10.26 24.81
N VAL A 343 15.66 -10.16 25.78
CA VAL A 343 14.36 -9.48 25.61
C VAL A 343 14.54 -8.06 25.12
N LYS A 344 15.43 -7.28 25.75
CA LYS A 344 15.71 -5.91 25.35
C LYS A 344 16.24 -5.82 23.91
N ASN A 345 17.19 -6.67 23.56
CA ASN A 345 17.79 -6.67 22.23
C ASN A 345 16.79 -7.13 21.14
N GLN A 346 15.96 -8.13 21.44
CA GLN A 346 14.88 -8.56 20.56
C GLN A 346 13.85 -7.46 20.32
N GLN A 347 13.43 -6.76 21.37
CA GLN A 347 12.50 -5.64 21.27
C GLN A 347 13.07 -4.53 20.38
N ILE A 348 14.31 -4.09 20.64
CA ILE A 348 14.96 -3.04 19.83
C ILE A 348 15.08 -3.46 18.35
N GLY A 349 15.50 -4.71 18.10
CA GLY A 349 15.60 -5.22 16.74
C GLY A 349 14.27 -5.25 16.00
N HIS A 350 13.22 -5.68 16.69
CA HIS A 350 11.88 -5.76 16.13
C HIS A 350 11.28 -4.35 15.88
N ASP A 351 11.45 -3.43 16.81
CA ASP A 351 10.97 -2.05 16.66
C ASP A 351 11.64 -1.34 15.48
N LYS A 352 12.93 -1.61 15.22
CA LYS A 352 13.65 -1.11 14.03
C LYS A 352 13.16 -1.74 12.72
N ALA A 353 12.73 -2.99 12.76
CA ALA A 353 12.29 -3.73 11.57
C ALA A 353 10.84 -3.42 11.18
N SER A 354 10.02 -2.86 12.09
CA SER A 354 8.59 -2.63 11.88
C SER A 354 8.21 -1.25 11.35
N VAL A 355 9.17 -0.31 11.26
CA VAL A 355 8.90 1.09 10.88
C VAL A 355 8.48 1.26 9.43
N ALA A 356 7.76 2.35 9.14
CA ALA A 356 7.26 2.70 7.81
C ALA A 356 8.34 2.63 6.71
N LEU A 357 9.54 3.19 6.96
CA LEU A 357 10.65 3.13 6.00
C LEU A 357 11.09 1.71 5.66
N LYS A 358 10.94 0.77 6.57
CA LYS A 358 11.25 -0.64 6.29
C LYS A 358 10.16 -1.29 5.45
N ALA A 359 8.90 -0.99 5.72
CA ALA A 359 7.78 -1.49 4.95
C ALA A 359 7.84 -1.01 3.48
N THR A 360 8.02 0.29 3.27
CA THR A 360 8.12 0.86 1.92
C THR A 360 9.35 0.36 1.15
N SER A 361 10.46 0.04 1.86
CA SER A 361 11.66 -0.53 1.23
C SER A 361 11.44 -1.91 0.59
N VAL A 362 10.35 -2.58 0.90
CA VAL A 362 9.94 -3.88 0.33
C VAL A 362 8.60 -3.78 -0.43
N LEU A 363 8.19 -2.56 -0.79
CA LEU A 363 6.99 -2.25 -1.58
C LEU A 363 5.68 -2.75 -0.93
N SER A 364 5.60 -2.69 0.39
CA SER A 364 4.38 -3.07 1.13
C SER A 364 3.28 -2.01 1.09
N ASP A 365 3.54 -0.87 0.46
CA ASP A 365 2.64 0.28 0.38
C ASP A 365 2.83 1.05 -0.95
N ASP A 366 1.99 2.05 -1.17
CA ASP A 366 2.05 2.96 -2.30
C ASP A 366 2.75 4.29 -1.95
N GLY A 367 3.19 4.45 -0.70
CA GLY A 367 4.00 5.57 -0.25
C GLY A 367 3.80 5.94 1.21
N ILE A 368 4.83 6.57 1.77
CA ILE A 368 4.74 7.25 3.06
C ILE A 368 4.27 8.67 2.79
N ILE A 369 3.19 9.10 3.45
CA ILE A 369 2.57 10.40 3.23
C ILE A 369 2.68 11.29 4.47
N ASP A 370 2.74 12.60 4.26
CA ASP A 370 2.57 13.55 5.34
C ASP A 370 1.13 13.43 5.89
N PRO A 371 0.94 13.34 7.21
CA PRO A 371 -0.40 13.29 7.81
C PRO A 371 -1.34 14.39 7.31
N ARG A 372 -0.82 15.60 7.08
CA ARG A 372 -1.57 16.76 6.59
C ARG A 372 -2.12 16.59 5.18
N ASP A 373 -1.44 15.80 4.34
CA ASP A 373 -1.86 15.53 2.97
C ASP A 373 -2.90 14.41 2.85
N THR A 374 -3.22 13.73 3.95
CA THR A 374 -4.11 12.54 3.94
C THR A 374 -5.42 12.81 3.21
N ARG A 375 -6.08 13.95 3.48
CA ARG A 375 -7.34 14.32 2.82
C ARG A 375 -7.18 14.46 1.30
N ASN A 376 -6.15 15.17 0.86
CA ASN A 376 -5.92 15.45 -0.56
C ASN A 376 -5.54 14.19 -1.33
N ILE A 377 -4.70 13.34 -0.74
CA ILE A 377 -4.30 12.06 -1.31
C ILE A 377 -5.50 11.11 -1.42
N LEU A 378 -6.31 10.99 -0.36
CA LEU A 378 -7.54 10.20 -0.42
C LEU A 378 -8.53 10.74 -1.46
N GLY A 379 -8.67 12.06 -1.57
CA GLY A 379 -9.50 12.70 -2.60
C GLY A 379 -9.04 12.38 -4.02
N MET A 380 -7.74 12.42 -4.27
CA MET A 380 -7.14 12.01 -5.54
C MET A 380 -7.39 10.52 -5.81
N CYS A 381 -7.17 9.65 -4.83
CA CYS A 381 -7.43 8.22 -4.97
C CYS A 381 -8.91 7.93 -5.24
N LEU A 382 -9.83 8.62 -4.56
CA LEU A 382 -11.26 8.51 -4.83
C LEU A 382 -11.61 8.92 -6.26
N SER A 383 -10.97 9.97 -6.78
CA SER A 383 -11.11 10.36 -8.18
C SER A 383 -10.60 9.25 -9.12
N ILE A 384 -9.47 8.63 -8.81
CA ILE A 384 -8.88 7.55 -9.62
C ILE A 384 -9.78 6.30 -9.63
N VAL A 385 -10.25 5.84 -8.47
CA VAL A 385 -11.10 4.64 -8.41
C VAL A 385 -12.49 4.85 -9.04
N ASN A 386 -12.92 6.10 -9.17
CA ASN A 386 -14.11 6.48 -9.92
C ASN A 386 -13.85 6.70 -11.43
N ASN A 387 -12.70 6.32 -11.99
CA ASN A 387 -12.53 6.26 -13.45
C ASN A 387 -13.43 5.19 -14.10
N LYS A 388 -13.84 4.19 -13.34
CA LYS A 388 -14.88 3.23 -13.72
C LYS A 388 -16.05 3.26 -12.73
N GLU A 389 -17.18 2.71 -13.13
CA GLU A 389 -18.33 2.58 -12.23
C GLU A 389 -17.95 1.74 -11.00
N VAL A 390 -18.20 2.28 -9.80
CA VAL A 390 -18.03 1.55 -8.55
C VAL A 390 -19.20 0.60 -8.36
N LYS A 391 -18.88 -0.70 -8.30
CA LYS A 391 -19.88 -1.77 -8.07
C LYS A 391 -19.53 -2.56 -6.83
N GLY A 392 -20.46 -2.66 -5.92
CA GLY A 392 -20.34 -3.51 -4.73
C GLY A 392 -20.51 -4.99 -5.06
N SER A 393 -20.22 -5.83 -4.09
CA SER A 393 -20.33 -7.28 -4.22
C SER A 393 -21.80 -7.71 -4.42
N GLU A 394 -22.03 -8.62 -5.34
CA GLU A 394 -23.33 -9.29 -5.53
C GLU A 394 -23.63 -10.28 -4.41
N GLY A 395 -22.58 -10.84 -3.79
CA GLY A 395 -22.69 -11.79 -2.69
C GLY A 395 -21.44 -11.83 -1.83
N PHE A 396 -21.59 -12.39 -0.65
CA PHE A 396 -20.50 -12.64 0.30
C PHE A 396 -20.37 -14.14 0.53
N GLY A 397 -19.18 -14.60 0.90
CA GLY A 397 -18.97 -15.97 1.32
C GLY A 397 -19.83 -16.34 2.54
N VAL A 398 -19.85 -17.61 2.90
CA VAL A 398 -20.66 -18.09 4.02
C VAL A 398 -20.15 -17.48 5.33
N PHE A 399 -21.01 -16.71 5.99
CA PHE A 399 -20.77 -16.23 7.34
C PHE A 399 -21.04 -17.32 8.37
N ARG A 400 -20.11 -17.56 9.28
CA ARG A 400 -20.36 -18.39 10.45
C ARG A 400 -21.14 -17.57 11.48
N LEU A 401 -22.31 -18.03 11.85
CA LEU A 401 -23.21 -17.36 12.81
C LEU A 401 -22.99 -17.86 14.25
#